data_20285038b14f61e584d28711a60362a7
#
_entry.id   20285038b14f61e584d28711a60362a7
#
_cell.length_a   1.000
_cell.length_b   1.000
_cell.length_c   1.000
_cell.angle_alpha   90.00
_cell.angle_beta   90.00
_cell.angle_gamma   90.00
#
_symmetry.space_group_name_H-M   'P 1'
#
loop_
_entity.id
_entity.type
_entity.pdbx_description
1 polymer ?
#
loop_
_entity_poly.entity_id
_entity_poly.type
_entity_poly.pdbx_seq_one_letter_code
_entity_poly.pdbx_strand_id
1 'polypeptide(L)'
;MRTVPVLLLVALGLAGCAGAPRRPAPPSAGRVAALPAAPVLGARAAELAAHLVGTPYRFGGESPAGFDCSGLVWYVYRELGVGLPRTAAAQHAAVRPVPADELEPGDLVFFYMPEDHVGLYVGDQEFVHAPKSGRGVERARLDAPYFILGYAGGGRVAAGAGP
;
A
#
# COMPACT_ATOMS: atom_id res chain seq x y z
N MET A 1 8.05 -87.88 -46.40
CA MET A 1 8.37 -86.54 -45.84
C MET A 1 7.06 -85.74 -45.83
N ARG A 2 6.52 -85.55 -44.66
CA ARG A 2 5.17 -84.93 -44.52
C ARG A 2 5.33 -83.59 -43.84
N THR A 3 4.99 -82.51 -44.50
CA THR A 3 4.94 -81.15 -44.03
C THR A 3 3.59 -80.89 -43.35
N VAL A 4 3.62 -80.43 -42.12
CA VAL A 4 2.42 -80.01 -41.34
C VAL A 4 2.40 -78.48 -41.36
N PRO A 5 1.30 -77.80 -41.70
CA PRO A 5 1.21 -76.36 -41.61
C PRO A 5 0.81 -75.98 -40.17
N VAL A 6 1.52 -75.05 -39.63
CA VAL A 6 1.23 -74.39 -38.32
C VAL A 6 0.21 -73.30 -38.53
N LEU A 7 -0.93 -73.45 -37.90
CA LEU A 7 -2.04 -72.45 -37.89
C LEU A 7 -1.75 -71.38 -36.85
N LEU A 8 -1.53 -70.16 -37.33
CA LEU A 8 -1.26 -68.99 -36.51
C LEU A 8 -2.62 -68.37 -36.07
N LEU A 9 -2.97 -68.54 -34.80
CA LEU A 9 -4.13 -67.88 -34.20
C LEU A 9 -3.75 -66.45 -33.77
N VAL A 10 -4.27 -65.44 -34.45
CA VAL A 10 -4.15 -64.04 -34.07
C VAL A 10 -5.29 -63.74 -33.04
N ALA A 11 -4.91 -63.55 -31.77
CA ALA A 11 -5.78 -63.08 -30.73
C ALA A 11 -5.87 -61.55 -30.78
N LEU A 12 -7.02 -61.01 -31.15
CA LEU A 12 -7.32 -59.58 -31.06
C LEU A 12 -7.54 -59.18 -29.62
N GLY A 13 -6.59 -58.57 -28.97
CA GLY A 13 -6.74 -57.99 -27.62
C GLY A 13 -7.46 -56.64 -27.70
N LEU A 14 -8.66 -56.56 -27.17
CA LEU A 14 -9.39 -55.30 -26.92
C LEU A 14 -8.74 -54.59 -25.75
N ALA A 15 -7.93 -53.55 -26.01
CA ALA A 15 -7.39 -52.65 -25.02
C ALA A 15 -8.51 -51.70 -24.54
N GLY A 16 -9.11 -52.02 -23.40
CA GLY A 16 -10.00 -51.09 -22.68
C GLY A 16 -9.24 -49.88 -22.14
N CYS A 17 -9.53 -48.68 -22.65
CA CYS A 17 -9.05 -47.45 -22.07
C CYS A 17 -9.77 -47.24 -20.71
N ALA A 18 -9.14 -47.63 -19.60
CA ALA A 18 -9.54 -47.26 -18.26
C ALA A 18 -9.22 -45.76 -18.07
N GLY A 19 -10.24 -44.90 -18.11
CA GLY A 19 -10.10 -43.49 -17.82
C GLY A 19 -9.59 -43.30 -16.37
N ALA A 20 -8.41 -42.75 -16.20
CA ALA A 20 -7.89 -42.38 -14.92
C ALA A 20 -8.83 -41.37 -14.21
N PRO A 21 -9.12 -41.49 -12.92
CA PRO A 21 -9.95 -40.55 -12.20
C PRO A 21 -9.27 -39.16 -12.23
N ARG A 22 -9.96 -38.17 -12.79
CA ARG A 22 -9.52 -36.77 -12.78
C ARG A 22 -9.45 -36.34 -11.31
N ARG A 23 -8.25 -36.06 -10.84
CA ARG A 23 -8.00 -35.42 -9.55
C ARG A 23 -8.71 -34.06 -9.59
N PRO A 24 -9.59 -33.73 -8.59
CA PRO A 24 -10.17 -32.41 -8.53
C PRO A 24 -9.04 -31.37 -8.45
N ALA A 25 -9.12 -30.32 -9.27
CA ALA A 25 -8.20 -29.22 -9.22
C ALA A 25 -8.24 -28.58 -7.80
N PRO A 26 -7.10 -28.21 -7.22
CA PRO A 26 -7.10 -27.50 -5.95
C PRO A 26 -7.96 -26.23 -6.10
N PRO A 27 -8.73 -25.85 -5.04
CA PRO A 27 -9.49 -24.61 -5.08
C PRO A 27 -8.53 -23.48 -5.44
N SER A 28 -8.89 -22.68 -6.45
CA SER A 28 -8.11 -21.51 -6.83
C SER A 28 -7.91 -20.66 -5.58
N ALA A 29 -6.65 -20.60 -5.11
CA ALA A 29 -6.27 -19.70 -4.04
C ALA A 29 -6.85 -18.33 -4.39
N GLY A 30 -7.70 -17.79 -3.50
CA GLY A 30 -8.38 -16.52 -3.71
C GLY A 30 -7.33 -15.52 -4.19
N ARG A 31 -7.61 -14.87 -5.32
CA ARG A 31 -6.73 -13.85 -5.88
C ARG A 31 -6.61 -12.75 -4.83
N VAL A 32 -5.52 -12.77 -4.06
CA VAL A 32 -5.15 -11.64 -3.20
C VAL A 32 -5.08 -10.44 -4.14
N ALA A 33 -5.95 -9.46 -3.93
CA ALA A 33 -5.95 -8.27 -4.75
C ALA A 33 -4.53 -7.67 -4.69
N ALA A 34 -3.84 -7.64 -5.82
CA ALA A 34 -2.51 -7.05 -5.89
C ALA A 34 -2.61 -5.60 -5.44
N LEU A 35 -1.71 -5.17 -4.55
CA LEU A 35 -1.62 -3.77 -4.17
C LEU A 35 -1.41 -2.92 -5.44
N PRO A 36 -2.05 -1.75 -5.54
CA PRO A 36 -1.90 -0.87 -6.70
C PRO A 36 -0.43 -0.47 -6.88
N ALA A 37 -0.02 -0.18 -8.12
CA ALA A 37 1.32 0.35 -8.41
C ALA A 37 1.57 1.65 -7.63
N ALA A 38 2.82 1.91 -7.25
CA ALA A 38 3.18 3.01 -6.35
C ALA A 38 2.59 4.39 -6.74
N PRO A 39 2.59 4.84 -8.01
CA PRO A 39 1.97 6.12 -8.38
C PRO A 39 0.45 6.13 -8.15
N VAL A 40 -0.24 4.99 -8.38
CA VAL A 40 -1.68 4.87 -8.12
C VAL A 40 -1.95 4.85 -6.62
N LEU A 41 -1.11 4.20 -5.83
CA LEU A 41 -1.20 4.19 -4.38
C LEU A 41 -1.07 5.62 -3.81
N GLY A 42 -0.05 6.37 -4.24
CA GLY A 42 0.20 7.73 -3.78
C GLY A 42 -0.96 8.67 -4.12
N ALA A 43 -1.45 8.65 -5.35
CA ALA A 43 -2.60 9.47 -5.75
C ALA A 43 -3.85 9.18 -4.91
N ARG A 44 -4.14 7.91 -4.64
CA ARG A 44 -5.26 7.51 -3.77
C ARG A 44 -5.06 7.93 -2.32
N ALA A 45 -3.82 7.89 -1.82
CA ALA A 45 -3.49 8.36 -0.48
C ALA A 45 -3.73 9.87 -0.36
N ALA A 46 -3.28 10.64 -1.34
CA ALA A 46 -3.50 12.08 -1.40
C ALA A 46 -5.00 12.44 -1.45
N GLU A 47 -5.78 11.74 -2.27
CA GLU A 47 -7.23 11.92 -2.37
C GLU A 47 -7.91 11.60 -1.03
N LEU A 48 -7.60 10.47 -0.40
CA LEU A 48 -8.18 10.09 0.89
C LEU A 48 -7.81 11.09 1.98
N ALA A 49 -6.56 11.54 2.05
CA ALA A 49 -6.13 12.55 3.02
C ALA A 49 -6.91 13.88 2.81
N ALA A 50 -7.13 14.28 1.57
CA ALA A 50 -7.90 15.48 1.26
C ALA A 50 -9.36 15.40 1.73
N HIS A 51 -9.98 14.22 1.68
CA HIS A 51 -11.35 14.01 2.21
C HIS A 51 -11.43 14.04 3.74
N LEU A 52 -10.32 13.90 4.45
CA LEU A 52 -10.26 13.95 5.92
C LEU A 52 -10.04 15.36 6.46
N VAL A 53 -9.88 16.37 5.60
CA VAL A 53 -9.77 17.78 6.02
C VAL A 53 -11.00 18.19 6.82
N GLY A 54 -10.76 18.89 7.95
CA GLY A 54 -11.80 19.27 8.91
C GLY A 54 -12.00 18.28 10.07
N THR A 55 -11.45 17.06 10.00
CA THR A 55 -11.48 16.12 11.11
C THR A 55 -10.71 16.71 12.32
N PRO A 56 -11.24 16.67 13.54
CA PRO A 56 -10.60 17.26 14.71
C PRO A 56 -9.20 16.66 14.97
N TYR A 57 -8.27 17.50 15.46
CA TYR A 57 -7.04 16.98 16.05
C TYR A 57 -7.33 16.26 17.37
N ARG A 58 -6.73 15.10 17.56
CA ARG A 58 -6.72 14.36 18.82
C ARG A 58 -5.35 13.74 19.04
N PHE A 59 -4.69 14.05 20.15
CA PHE A 59 -3.43 13.40 20.51
C PHE A 59 -3.62 11.89 20.62
N GLY A 60 -2.76 11.10 19.94
CA GLY A 60 -2.89 9.65 19.83
C GLY A 60 -4.04 9.18 18.94
N GLY A 61 -4.75 10.08 18.26
CA GLY A 61 -5.88 9.76 17.39
C GLY A 61 -5.45 9.10 16.08
N GLU A 62 -6.23 8.11 15.63
CA GLU A 62 -5.94 7.29 14.44
C GLU A 62 -7.21 6.88 13.69
N SER A 63 -8.28 7.65 13.80
CA SER A 63 -9.58 7.37 13.20
C SER A 63 -10.32 8.67 12.84
N PRO A 64 -11.39 8.61 12.04
CA PRO A 64 -12.22 9.78 11.72
C PRO A 64 -12.86 10.49 12.94
N ALA A 65 -12.77 9.91 14.14
CA ALA A 65 -13.16 10.60 15.37
C ALA A 65 -12.11 11.63 15.83
N GLY A 66 -10.91 11.62 15.25
CA GLY A 66 -9.82 12.56 15.47
C GLY A 66 -8.47 11.94 15.15
N PHE A 67 -7.56 12.76 14.66
CA PHE A 67 -6.21 12.35 14.27
C PHE A 67 -5.13 13.19 14.96
N ASP A 68 -3.99 12.57 15.28
CA ASP A 68 -2.71 13.29 15.31
C ASP A 68 -2.00 13.20 13.95
N CYS A 69 -0.84 13.85 13.82
CA CYS A 69 -0.12 13.95 12.53
C CYS A 69 0.22 12.58 11.93
N SER A 70 0.86 11.71 12.69
CA SER A 70 1.27 10.38 12.25
C SER A 70 0.10 9.38 12.19
N GLY A 71 -0.93 9.57 13.01
CA GLY A 71 -2.15 8.77 12.99
C GLY A 71 -2.99 9.01 11.73
N LEU A 72 -3.02 10.24 11.23
CA LEU A 72 -3.64 10.55 9.94
C LEU A 72 -2.95 9.76 8.80
N VAL A 73 -1.63 9.84 8.72
CA VAL A 73 -0.83 9.13 7.72
C VAL A 73 -1.02 7.62 7.84
N TRP A 74 -0.89 7.10 9.07
CA TRP A 74 -1.09 5.69 9.36
C TRP A 74 -2.48 5.19 8.93
N TYR A 75 -3.54 5.93 9.24
CA TYR A 75 -4.91 5.61 8.85
C TYR A 75 -5.07 5.57 7.33
N VAL A 76 -4.62 6.61 6.62
CA VAL A 76 -4.73 6.70 5.17
C VAL A 76 -4.10 5.49 4.48
N TYR A 77 -2.88 5.14 4.86
CA TYR A 77 -2.18 4.02 4.24
C TYR A 77 -2.76 2.66 4.65
N ARG A 78 -3.22 2.51 5.88
CA ARG A 78 -3.92 1.30 6.32
C ARG A 78 -5.20 1.04 5.52
N GLU A 79 -6.00 2.06 5.25
CA GLU A 79 -7.22 1.93 4.42
C GLU A 79 -6.90 1.51 2.97
N LEU A 80 -5.67 1.74 2.53
CA LEU A 80 -5.16 1.32 1.22
C LEU A 80 -4.42 -0.04 1.27
N GLY A 81 -4.43 -0.71 2.43
CA GLY A 81 -3.81 -2.02 2.62
C GLY A 81 -2.29 -1.97 2.83
N VAL A 82 -1.75 -0.82 3.22
CA VAL A 82 -0.31 -0.63 3.49
C VAL A 82 -0.09 -0.35 4.97
N GLY A 83 0.76 -1.16 5.62
CA GLY A 83 1.16 -0.97 7.00
C GLY A 83 2.27 0.07 7.13
N LEU A 84 2.06 1.07 7.99
CA LEU A 84 3.09 2.02 8.40
C LEU A 84 3.25 2.02 9.91
N PRO A 85 4.45 2.36 10.43
CA PRO A 85 4.64 2.59 11.86
C PRO A 85 3.71 3.71 12.38
N ARG A 86 3.40 3.66 13.69
CA ARG A 86 2.43 4.61 14.27
C ARG A 86 3.01 6.01 14.51
N THR A 87 4.31 6.17 14.70
CA THR A 87 4.94 7.46 15.05
C THR A 87 5.62 8.11 13.86
N ALA A 88 5.68 9.46 13.83
CA ALA A 88 6.31 10.21 12.75
C ALA A 88 7.79 9.83 12.56
N ALA A 89 8.56 9.70 13.63
CA ALA A 89 9.97 9.29 13.56
C ALA A 89 10.14 7.89 12.95
N ALA A 90 9.29 6.92 13.35
CA ALA A 90 9.34 5.58 12.80
C ALA A 90 8.85 5.53 11.33
N GLN A 91 7.88 6.37 10.96
CA GLN A 91 7.45 6.53 9.56
C GLN A 91 8.59 7.09 8.71
N HIS A 92 9.32 8.11 9.21
CA HIS A 92 10.48 8.68 8.52
C HIS A 92 11.56 7.62 8.25
N ALA A 93 11.82 6.76 9.23
CA ALA A 93 12.79 5.67 9.07
C ALA A 93 12.32 4.54 8.13
N ALA A 94 11.01 4.40 7.91
CA ALA A 94 10.42 3.31 7.13
C ALA A 94 10.20 3.63 5.64
N VAL A 95 10.32 4.89 5.23
CA VAL A 95 10.08 5.31 3.85
C VAL A 95 11.38 5.51 3.07
N ARG A 96 11.30 5.42 1.73
CA ARG A 96 12.43 5.75 0.86
C ARG A 96 12.55 7.28 0.76
N PRO A 97 13.71 7.87 1.07
CA PRO A 97 13.90 9.31 0.95
C PRO A 97 13.61 9.83 -0.47
N VAL A 98 12.98 10.99 -0.56
CA VAL A 98 12.64 11.69 -1.80
C VAL A 98 13.08 13.14 -1.68
N PRO A 99 13.85 13.69 -2.67
CA PRO A 99 14.16 15.11 -2.76
C PRO A 99 12.88 15.97 -2.84
N ALA A 100 12.93 17.20 -2.34
CA ALA A 100 11.76 18.08 -2.29
C ALA A 100 11.19 18.42 -3.68
N ASP A 101 12.05 18.49 -4.70
CA ASP A 101 11.69 18.74 -6.10
C ASP A 101 11.18 17.50 -6.85
N GLU A 102 11.27 16.30 -6.23
CA GLU A 102 10.77 15.04 -6.76
C GLU A 102 9.51 14.53 -6.02
N LEU A 103 8.93 15.35 -5.15
CA LEU A 103 7.73 14.97 -4.41
C LEU A 103 6.54 14.74 -5.34
N GLU A 104 5.85 13.61 -5.14
CA GLU A 104 4.62 13.24 -5.83
C GLU A 104 3.46 13.09 -4.83
N PRO A 105 2.20 13.27 -5.27
CA PRO A 105 1.04 13.03 -4.40
C PRO A 105 1.11 11.67 -3.71
N GLY A 106 0.93 11.68 -2.38
CA GLY A 106 1.09 10.50 -1.52
C GLY A 106 2.42 10.42 -0.79
N ASP A 107 3.45 11.15 -1.22
CA ASP A 107 4.69 11.19 -0.45
C ASP A 107 4.47 11.82 0.93
N LEU A 108 5.26 11.39 1.90
CA LEU A 108 5.26 11.96 3.23
C LEU A 108 6.24 13.14 3.29
N VAL A 109 5.86 14.18 4.00
CA VAL A 109 6.74 15.33 4.27
C VAL A 109 6.95 15.44 5.77
N PHE A 110 8.20 15.55 6.18
CA PHE A 110 8.61 15.53 7.59
C PHE A 110 9.19 16.87 8.01
N PHE A 111 8.97 17.20 9.30
CA PHE A 111 9.42 18.46 9.89
C PHE A 111 9.94 18.23 11.30
N TYR A 112 10.98 19.00 11.70
CA TYR A 112 11.53 18.96 13.07
C TYR A 112 10.83 19.92 14.03
N MET A 113 9.99 20.80 13.55
CA MET A 113 9.35 21.83 14.33
C MET A 113 7.82 21.77 14.20
N PRO A 114 7.05 21.83 15.31
CA PRO A 114 7.47 22.00 16.72
C PRO A 114 8.01 20.74 17.40
N GLU A 115 7.85 19.58 16.83
CA GLU A 115 8.34 18.25 17.21
C GLU A 115 8.33 17.40 15.95
N ASP A 116 8.76 16.15 15.99
CA ASP A 116 8.70 15.22 14.86
C ASP A 116 7.28 15.21 14.25
N HIS A 117 7.11 15.96 13.20
CA HIS A 117 5.82 16.17 12.56
C HIS A 117 5.83 15.59 11.16
N VAL A 118 4.68 15.10 10.72
CA VAL A 118 4.50 14.52 9.39
C VAL A 118 3.20 15.01 8.75
N GLY A 119 3.25 15.21 7.45
CA GLY A 119 2.08 15.44 6.59
C GLY A 119 2.15 14.57 5.34
N LEU A 120 1.08 14.56 4.58
CA LEU A 120 0.94 13.82 3.34
C LEU A 120 0.85 14.82 2.17
N TYR A 121 1.81 14.77 1.28
CA TYR A 121 1.89 15.65 0.12
C TYR A 121 0.74 15.35 -0.86
N VAL A 122 0.06 16.38 -1.33
CA VAL A 122 -1.12 16.25 -2.21
C VAL A 122 -0.93 16.91 -3.58
N GLY A 123 0.28 17.41 -3.87
CA GLY A 123 0.60 18.13 -5.11
C GLY A 123 0.62 19.64 -4.92
N ASP A 124 1.07 20.38 -5.91
CA ASP A 124 1.04 21.85 -5.99
C ASP A 124 1.64 22.59 -4.78
N GLN A 125 2.71 22.05 -4.21
CA GLN A 125 3.34 22.54 -2.97
C GLN A 125 2.39 22.50 -1.75
N GLU A 126 1.36 21.67 -1.78
CA GLU A 126 0.43 21.48 -0.67
C GLU A 126 0.60 20.10 -0.03
N PHE A 127 0.34 20.05 1.27
CA PHE A 127 0.24 18.81 2.02
C PHE A 127 -0.92 18.89 3.03
N VAL A 128 -1.43 17.72 3.42
CA VAL A 128 -2.48 17.58 4.44
C VAL A 128 -1.85 17.06 5.72
N HIS A 129 -2.18 17.68 6.84
CA HIS A 129 -1.69 17.28 8.15
C HIS A 129 -2.70 17.55 9.27
N ALA A 130 -2.49 16.94 10.45
CA ALA A 130 -3.19 17.24 11.66
C ALA A 130 -2.24 18.04 12.58
N PRO A 131 -2.38 19.38 12.66
CA PRO A 131 -1.32 20.24 13.21
C PRO A 131 -1.17 20.18 14.74
N LYS A 132 -2.24 20.39 15.49
CA LYS A 132 -2.24 20.43 16.96
C LYS A 132 -3.63 20.53 17.57
N SER A 133 -3.72 20.40 18.88
CA SER A 133 -4.95 20.59 19.66
C SER A 133 -5.65 21.92 19.36
N GLY A 134 -6.97 21.90 19.27
CA GLY A 134 -7.79 23.06 18.97
C GLY A 134 -7.94 23.38 17.48
N ARG A 135 -7.27 22.62 16.62
CA ARG A 135 -7.42 22.67 15.15
C ARG A 135 -7.95 21.33 14.61
N GLY A 136 -8.16 21.26 13.31
CA GLY A 136 -8.48 20.03 12.61
C GLY A 136 -7.42 19.70 11.56
N VAL A 137 -7.58 18.55 10.91
CA VAL A 137 -6.85 18.21 9.70
C VAL A 137 -7.03 19.32 8.67
N GLU A 138 -5.95 19.81 8.10
CA GLU A 138 -5.96 20.94 7.19
C GLU A 138 -4.93 20.79 6.07
N ARG A 139 -5.10 21.61 5.02
CA ARG A 139 -4.08 21.81 3.99
C ARG A 139 -3.14 22.91 4.42
N ALA A 140 -1.87 22.73 4.14
CA ALA A 140 -0.84 23.75 4.32
C ALA A 140 0.08 23.78 3.11
N ARG A 141 0.77 24.89 2.92
CA ARG A 141 1.74 25.05 1.83
C ARG A 141 3.13 24.72 2.32
N LEU A 142 3.81 23.85 1.56
CA LEU A 142 5.19 23.45 1.84
C LEU A 142 6.17 24.62 1.67
N ASP A 143 5.87 25.54 0.75
CA ASP A 143 6.66 26.74 0.47
C ASP A 143 6.37 27.92 1.43
N ALA A 144 5.52 27.75 2.44
CA ALA A 144 5.34 28.75 3.47
C ALA A 144 6.58 28.85 4.38
N PRO A 145 7.00 30.05 4.79
CA PRO A 145 8.25 30.26 5.54
C PRO A 145 8.38 29.37 6.79
N TYR A 146 7.29 29.15 7.50
CA TYR A 146 7.26 28.28 8.68
C TYR A 146 7.67 26.84 8.36
N PHE A 147 7.15 26.28 7.26
CA PHE A 147 7.42 24.90 6.87
C PHE A 147 8.77 24.74 6.16
N ILE A 148 9.21 25.74 5.40
CA ILE A 148 10.57 25.74 4.82
C ILE A 148 11.64 25.62 5.91
N LEU A 149 11.51 26.40 6.99
CA LEU A 149 12.46 26.41 8.10
C LEU A 149 12.51 25.09 8.88
N GLY A 150 11.40 24.39 8.95
CA GLY A 150 11.29 23.12 9.67
C GLY A 150 11.43 21.87 8.82
N TYR A 151 11.56 21.99 7.50
CA TYR A 151 11.55 20.83 6.61
C TYR A 151 12.73 19.89 6.86
N ALA A 152 12.44 18.64 7.13
CA ALA A 152 13.39 17.59 7.44
C ALA A 152 13.60 16.59 6.30
N GLY A 153 12.70 16.55 5.32
CA GLY A 153 12.79 15.65 4.17
C GLY A 153 11.47 15.14 3.68
N GLY A 154 11.48 14.54 2.49
CA GLY A 154 10.38 13.79 1.91
C GLY A 154 10.64 12.29 1.94
N GLY A 155 9.56 11.50 1.87
CA GLY A 155 9.69 10.05 1.80
C GLY A 155 8.53 9.36 1.10
N ARG A 156 8.85 8.40 0.24
CA ARG A 156 7.88 7.62 -0.53
C ARG A 156 7.63 6.28 0.10
N VAL A 157 6.35 5.98 0.30
CA VAL A 157 5.90 4.69 0.81
C VAL A 157 6.02 3.62 -0.28
N ALA A 158 6.68 2.50 0.03
CA ALA A 158 6.80 1.40 -0.91
C ALA A 158 5.46 0.65 -1.06
N ALA A 159 5.05 0.37 -2.30
CA ALA A 159 3.95 -0.55 -2.56
C ALA A 159 4.35 -1.95 -2.05
N GLY A 160 3.64 -2.47 -1.06
CA GLY A 160 3.95 -3.78 -0.45
C GLY A 160 4.66 -3.71 0.89
N ALA A 161 4.80 -2.55 1.52
CA ALA A 161 5.11 -2.47 2.93
C ALA A 161 3.98 -3.16 3.72
N GLY A 162 4.19 -4.41 4.07
CA GLY A 162 3.26 -5.18 4.91
C GLY A 162 3.34 -4.73 6.37
N PRO A 163 2.33 -5.10 7.19
CA PRO A 163 2.35 -4.86 8.62
C PRO A 163 3.51 -5.56 9.30
#